data_25ac824fb82744087b58d241b743f47d
#
_entry.id   25ac824fb82744087b58d241b743f47d
#
_cell.length_a   1.000
_cell.length_b   1.000
_cell.length_c   1.000
_cell.angle_alpha   90.00
_cell.angle_beta   90.00
_cell.angle_gamma   90.00
#
_symmetry.space_group_name_H-M   'P 1'
#
loop_
_entity.id
_entity.type
_entity.pdbx_description
1 polymer ?
#
loop_
_entity_poly.entity_id
_entity_poly.type
_entity_poly.pdbx_seq_one_letter_code
_entity_poly.pdbx_strand_id
1 'polypeptide(L)'
;WTMFLLGTGIFVALAFGLLPKTFLTEYGVQIGSALEMLLLSVALGYRYAALRNENERIVREAKNSLEAQVIERTGELRQAMSELESAHHRLSESSRLDGLTDLYNRTHFREAFEHLLSQSRNSQRPISLLMIDLDHFKRINDTYGHLVGDDCLRCTSNTLAETLRPHGALLARFGGEEFIAALPGMGLGEASVVAEELRQALRAQPCRSGELEIAISASIGVHCVDLEARDSLESALQVADQALYTAKAEGRDCVRTL
;
A
#
# COMPACT_ATOMS: atom_id res chain seq x y z
N TRP A 1 29.41 31.13 -55.41
CA TRP A 1 30.75 31.65 -55.67
C TRP A 1 31.02 31.83 -57.16
N THR A 2 30.65 30.92 -58.03
CA THR A 2 30.86 31.02 -59.49
C THR A 2 30.08 32.16 -60.12
N MET A 3 28.84 32.39 -59.73
CA MET A 3 28.01 33.49 -60.23
C MET A 3 28.51 34.86 -59.75
N PHE A 4 28.99 34.93 -58.50
CA PHE A 4 29.57 36.12 -57.93
C PHE A 4 30.88 36.50 -58.66
N LEU A 5 31.79 35.52 -58.89
CA LEU A 5 33.05 35.69 -59.65
C LEU A 5 32.78 36.14 -61.12
N LEU A 6 31.77 35.55 -61.74
CA LEU A 6 31.35 35.85 -63.08
C LEU A 6 30.80 37.30 -63.16
N GLY A 7 29.95 37.70 -62.22
CA GLY A 7 29.42 39.05 -62.10
C GLY A 7 30.52 40.08 -61.83
N THR A 8 31.45 39.73 -60.92
CA THR A 8 32.59 40.60 -60.62
C THR A 8 33.49 40.76 -61.84
N GLY A 9 33.75 39.71 -62.63
CA GLY A 9 34.49 39.74 -63.85
C GLY A 9 33.84 40.64 -64.94
N ILE A 10 32.55 40.55 -65.09
CA ILE A 10 31.76 41.43 -66.03
C ILE A 10 31.85 42.89 -65.59
N PHE A 11 31.74 43.16 -64.26
CA PHE A 11 31.83 44.50 -63.69
C PHE A 11 33.20 45.11 -63.95
N VAL A 12 34.28 44.37 -63.77
CA VAL A 12 35.66 44.80 -64.06
C VAL A 12 35.82 45.08 -65.55
N ALA A 13 35.36 44.18 -66.42
CA ALA A 13 35.42 44.38 -67.87
C ALA A 13 34.61 45.61 -68.34
N LEU A 14 33.55 45.92 -67.70
CA LEU A 14 32.72 47.13 -67.94
C LEU A 14 33.50 48.40 -67.53
N ALA A 15 34.16 48.37 -66.35
CA ALA A 15 34.93 49.50 -65.83
C ALA A 15 36.14 49.87 -66.73
N PHE A 16 36.70 48.88 -67.41
CA PHE A 16 37.78 49.08 -68.40
C PHE A 16 37.25 49.35 -69.80
N GLY A 17 35.95 49.49 -70.02
CA GLY A 17 35.42 49.85 -71.34
C GLY A 17 35.44 48.69 -72.35
N LEU A 18 35.67 47.45 -71.90
CA LEU A 18 35.79 46.27 -72.79
C LEU A 18 34.41 45.71 -73.17
N LEU A 19 33.35 46.11 -72.47
CA LEU A 19 31.98 45.68 -72.70
C LEU A 19 31.03 46.89 -72.87
N PRO A 20 30.00 46.81 -73.67
CA PRO A 20 28.99 47.89 -73.79
C PRO A 20 28.14 47.97 -72.53
N LYS A 21 27.78 49.19 -72.10
CA LYS A 21 26.87 49.45 -71.02
C LYS A 21 25.44 49.00 -71.37
N THR A 22 25.06 47.84 -70.88
CA THR A 22 23.71 47.35 -70.99
C THR A 22 23.16 47.14 -69.56
N PHE A 23 21.87 47.00 -69.35
CA PHE A 23 21.25 46.72 -68.06
C PHE A 23 21.88 45.48 -67.35
N LEU A 24 22.11 44.40 -68.09
CA LEU A 24 22.69 43.17 -67.59
C LEU A 24 24.18 43.34 -67.17
N THR A 25 24.99 44.15 -67.87
CA THR A 25 26.39 44.38 -67.52
C THR A 25 26.56 45.37 -66.35
N GLU A 26 25.66 46.32 -66.17
CA GLU A 26 25.62 47.29 -65.09
C GLU A 26 25.14 46.71 -63.76
N TYR A 27 24.13 45.86 -63.84
CA TYR A 27 23.52 45.23 -62.62
C TYR A 27 23.83 43.74 -62.43
N GLY A 28 24.68 43.17 -63.27
CA GLY A 28 24.99 41.74 -63.28
C GLY A 28 25.54 41.22 -61.98
N VAL A 29 26.35 41.96 -61.25
CA VAL A 29 26.85 41.55 -59.91
C VAL A 29 25.74 41.51 -58.90
N GLN A 30 24.84 42.51 -58.92
CA GLN A 30 23.73 42.58 -57.95
C GLN A 30 22.67 41.49 -58.22
N ILE A 31 22.37 41.22 -59.47
CA ILE A 31 21.46 40.15 -59.87
C ILE A 31 22.06 38.78 -59.51
N GLY A 32 23.35 38.57 -59.80
CA GLY A 32 24.06 37.31 -59.45
C GLY A 32 24.07 37.03 -57.97
N SER A 33 24.41 38.05 -57.17
CA SER A 33 24.42 37.88 -55.70
C SER A 33 23.05 37.67 -55.11
N ALA A 34 22.03 38.37 -55.63
CA ALA A 34 20.64 38.16 -55.19
C ALA A 34 20.13 36.74 -55.52
N LEU A 35 20.45 36.21 -56.70
CA LEU A 35 20.08 34.87 -57.12
C LEU A 35 20.84 33.83 -56.28
N GLU A 36 22.12 34.03 -56.02
CA GLU A 36 22.93 33.13 -55.17
C GLU A 36 22.37 33.08 -53.74
N MET A 37 22.02 34.22 -53.13
CA MET A 37 21.40 34.26 -51.78
C MET A 37 20.06 33.57 -51.78
N LEU A 38 19.25 33.72 -52.82
CA LEU A 38 17.96 33.08 -52.93
C LEU A 38 18.09 31.56 -53.06
N LEU A 39 19.00 31.08 -53.91
CA LEU A 39 19.29 29.65 -54.02
C LEU A 39 19.85 29.03 -52.72
N LEU A 40 20.75 29.76 -52.07
CA LEU A 40 21.31 29.33 -50.79
C LEU A 40 20.21 29.26 -49.72
N SER A 41 19.34 30.25 -49.64
CA SER A 41 18.19 30.28 -48.70
C SER A 41 17.25 29.12 -48.93
N VAL A 42 16.91 28.81 -50.20
CA VAL A 42 16.06 27.66 -50.54
C VAL A 42 16.78 26.34 -50.18
N ALA A 43 18.07 26.21 -50.53
CA ALA A 43 18.85 24.99 -50.17
C ALA A 43 18.95 24.77 -48.66
N LEU A 44 19.22 25.83 -47.88
CA LEU A 44 19.23 25.80 -46.42
C LEU A 44 17.83 25.45 -45.86
N GLY A 45 16.75 26.01 -46.43
CA GLY A 45 15.39 25.68 -46.05
C GLY A 45 15.07 24.19 -46.23
N TYR A 46 15.41 23.64 -47.39
CA TYR A 46 15.25 22.20 -47.64
C TYR A 46 16.07 21.32 -46.67
N ARG A 47 17.32 21.69 -46.43
CA ARG A 47 18.20 20.96 -45.54
C ARG A 47 17.70 21.01 -44.08
N TYR A 48 17.23 22.17 -43.63
CA TYR A 48 16.64 22.35 -42.31
C TYR A 48 15.35 21.52 -42.14
N ALA A 49 14.46 21.55 -43.14
CA ALA A 49 13.24 20.75 -43.11
C ALA A 49 13.54 19.24 -43.09
N ALA A 50 14.54 18.77 -43.85
CA ALA A 50 14.95 17.36 -43.83
C ALA A 50 15.50 16.93 -42.47
N LEU A 51 16.40 17.75 -41.86
CA LEU A 51 16.96 17.49 -40.53
C LEU A 51 15.90 17.52 -39.45
N ARG A 52 14.95 18.43 -39.52
CA ARG A 52 13.84 18.52 -38.59
C ARG A 52 12.97 17.27 -38.65
N ASN A 53 12.59 16.86 -39.84
CA ASN A 53 11.77 15.64 -40.03
C ASN A 53 12.48 14.39 -39.51
N GLU A 54 13.79 14.27 -39.72
CA GLU A 54 14.63 13.18 -39.22
C GLU A 54 14.66 13.18 -37.67
N ASN A 55 14.91 14.35 -37.08
CA ASN A 55 14.88 14.49 -35.62
C ASN A 55 13.50 14.14 -35.02
N GLU A 56 12.42 14.61 -35.63
CA GLU A 56 11.05 14.28 -35.18
C GLU A 56 10.79 12.77 -35.28
N ARG A 57 11.32 12.10 -36.33
CA ARG A 57 11.22 10.65 -36.46
C ARG A 57 11.97 9.92 -35.36
N ILE A 58 13.24 10.29 -35.12
CA ILE A 58 14.09 9.68 -34.06
C ILE A 58 13.46 9.85 -32.68
N VAL A 59 12.96 11.04 -32.36
CA VAL A 59 12.29 11.33 -31.07
C VAL A 59 11.03 10.48 -30.92
N ARG A 60 10.25 10.35 -31.99
CA ARG A 60 9.02 9.53 -31.95
C ARG A 60 9.31 8.04 -31.78
N GLU A 61 10.32 7.51 -32.49
CA GLU A 61 10.77 6.12 -32.35
C GLU A 61 11.29 5.84 -30.94
N ALA A 62 12.12 6.73 -30.40
CA ALA A 62 12.65 6.62 -29.03
C ALA A 62 11.53 6.68 -27.98
N LYS A 63 10.56 7.58 -28.16
CA LYS A 63 9.41 7.68 -27.27
C LYS A 63 8.56 6.39 -27.27
N ASN A 64 8.24 5.88 -28.46
CA ASN A 64 7.45 4.65 -28.58
C ASN A 64 8.19 3.43 -27.97
N SER A 65 9.50 3.33 -28.18
CA SER A 65 10.33 2.30 -27.57
C SER A 65 10.34 2.39 -26.03
N LEU A 66 10.48 3.60 -25.50
CA LEU A 66 10.46 3.82 -24.05
C LEU A 66 9.08 3.50 -23.45
N GLU A 67 8.00 3.92 -24.09
CA GLU A 67 6.63 3.61 -23.65
C GLU A 67 6.41 2.09 -23.62
N ALA A 68 6.86 1.36 -24.66
CA ALA A 68 6.77 -0.10 -24.69
C ALA A 68 7.56 -0.75 -23.53
N GLN A 69 8.79 -0.29 -23.27
CA GLN A 69 9.60 -0.77 -22.15
C GLN A 69 8.96 -0.48 -20.78
N VAL A 70 8.36 0.69 -20.61
CA VAL A 70 7.66 1.04 -19.37
C VAL A 70 6.47 0.12 -19.14
N ILE A 71 5.68 -0.16 -20.17
CA ILE A 71 4.53 -1.07 -20.07
C ILE A 71 5.00 -2.48 -19.71
N GLU A 72 6.03 -3.00 -20.38
CA GLU A 72 6.59 -4.33 -20.12
C GLU A 72 7.11 -4.44 -18.68
N ARG A 73 7.97 -3.49 -18.25
CA ARG A 73 8.53 -3.49 -16.89
C ARG A 73 7.48 -3.32 -15.80
N THR A 74 6.45 -2.51 -16.09
CA THR A 74 5.33 -2.36 -15.14
C THR A 74 4.53 -3.65 -15.02
N GLY A 75 4.36 -4.39 -16.12
CA GLY A 75 3.73 -5.70 -16.14
C GLY A 75 4.53 -6.74 -15.34
N GLU A 76 5.84 -6.86 -15.60
CA GLU A 76 6.75 -7.76 -14.85
C GLU A 76 6.74 -7.45 -13.35
N LEU A 77 6.79 -6.16 -12.98
CA LEU A 77 6.78 -5.76 -11.58
C LEU A 77 5.48 -6.13 -10.87
N ARG A 78 4.33 -5.92 -11.53
CA ARG A 78 3.03 -6.32 -10.98
C ARG A 78 2.92 -7.82 -10.78
N GLN A 79 3.40 -8.60 -11.73
CA GLN A 79 3.42 -10.05 -11.61
C GLN A 79 4.31 -10.50 -10.45
N ALA A 80 5.53 -9.98 -10.34
CA ALA A 80 6.46 -10.31 -9.25
C ALA A 80 5.89 -9.92 -7.88
N MET A 81 5.20 -8.76 -7.76
CA MET A 81 4.51 -8.39 -6.53
C MET A 81 3.39 -9.37 -6.16
N SER A 82 2.57 -9.78 -7.12
CA SER A 82 1.50 -10.76 -6.88
C SER A 82 2.04 -12.13 -6.46
N GLU A 83 3.13 -12.58 -7.06
CA GLU A 83 3.80 -13.84 -6.68
C GLU A 83 4.39 -13.73 -5.27
N LEU A 84 5.02 -12.62 -4.94
CA LEU A 84 5.58 -12.37 -3.61
C LEU A 84 4.47 -12.31 -2.54
N GLU A 85 3.37 -11.61 -2.80
CA GLU A 85 2.21 -11.57 -1.91
C GLU A 85 1.62 -12.96 -1.68
N SER A 86 1.49 -13.77 -2.74
CA SER A 86 1.00 -15.15 -2.67
C SER A 86 1.93 -16.05 -1.85
N ALA A 87 3.25 -15.91 -2.03
CA ALA A 87 4.26 -16.65 -1.27
C ALA A 87 4.26 -16.22 0.20
N HIS A 88 4.14 -14.93 0.48
CA HIS A 88 4.05 -14.40 1.84
C HIS A 88 2.78 -14.89 2.55
N HIS A 89 1.63 -14.89 1.85
CA HIS A 89 0.38 -15.45 2.38
C HIS A 89 0.51 -16.94 2.74
N ARG A 90 1.10 -17.76 1.85
CA ARG A 90 1.34 -19.20 2.13
C ARG A 90 2.27 -19.43 3.32
N LEU A 91 3.33 -18.62 3.45
CA LEU A 91 4.25 -18.68 4.60
C LEU A 91 3.54 -18.27 5.90
N SER A 92 2.72 -17.23 5.86
CA SER A 92 1.90 -16.78 7.00
C SER A 92 0.86 -17.82 7.41
N GLU A 93 0.21 -18.49 6.45
CA GLU A 93 -0.71 -19.60 6.74
C GLU A 93 0.00 -20.82 7.35
N SER A 94 1.24 -21.09 6.97
CA SER A 94 2.03 -22.17 7.56
C SER A 94 2.60 -21.84 8.94
N SER A 95 2.68 -20.57 9.32
CA SER A 95 3.05 -20.11 10.65
C SER A 95 1.80 -20.16 11.56
N ARG A 96 1.95 -20.67 12.78
CA ARG A 96 0.87 -20.66 13.79
C ARG A 96 0.75 -19.33 14.53
N LEU A 97 1.81 -18.53 14.47
CA LEU A 97 1.93 -17.29 15.24
C LEU A 97 1.78 -16.06 14.35
N ASP A 98 1.26 -14.99 14.94
CA ASP A 98 1.31 -13.64 14.38
C ASP A 98 2.72 -13.06 14.53
N GLY A 99 3.30 -12.58 13.43
CA GLY A 99 4.70 -12.13 13.39
C GLY A 99 5.01 -10.85 14.18
N LEU A 100 4.01 -10.14 14.70
CA LEU A 100 4.20 -8.95 15.51
C LEU A 100 4.07 -9.21 17.01
N THR A 101 3.07 -10.03 17.37
CA THR A 101 2.62 -10.18 18.76
C THR A 101 2.99 -11.52 19.38
N ASP A 102 3.52 -12.47 18.60
CA ASP A 102 3.82 -13.85 19.01
C ASP A 102 2.62 -14.64 19.57
N LEU A 103 1.41 -14.09 19.47
CA LEU A 103 0.17 -14.81 19.74
C LEU A 103 -0.16 -15.73 18.57
N TYR A 104 -1.08 -16.64 18.77
CA TYR A 104 -1.63 -17.40 17.63
C TYR A 104 -2.23 -16.45 16.61
N ASN A 105 -2.14 -16.82 15.34
CA ASN A 105 -2.80 -16.09 14.26
C ASN A 105 -4.26 -16.59 14.09
N ARG A 106 -5.02 -15.86 13.30
CA ARG A 106 -6.42 -16.17 12.99
C ARG A 106 -6.63 -17.58 12.46
N THR A 107 -5.72 -18.06 11.59
CA THR A 107 -5.84 -19.40 10.97
C THR A 107 -5.69 -20.49 12.03
N HIS A 108 -4.65 -20.42 12.85
CA HIS A 108 -4.44 -21.38 13.93
C HIS A 108 -5.56 -21.34 14.98
N PHE A 109 -6.07 -20.14 15.32
CA PHE A 109 -7.20 -20.00 16.23
C PHE A 109 -8.42 -20.78 15.74
N ARG A 110 -8.78 -20.67 14.47
CA ARG A 110 -9.92 -21.37 13.87
C ARG A 110 -9.79 -22.89 14.01
N GLU A 111 -8.63 -23.42 13.64
CA GLU A 111 -8.34 -24.86 13.76
C GLU A 111 -8.41 -25.35 15.21
N ALA A 112 -7.75 -24.65 16.13
CA ALA A 112 -7.71 -25.00 17.54
C ALA A 112 -9.08 -24.86 18.22
N PHE A 113 -9.86 -23.83 17.84
CA PHE A 113 -11.21 -23.63 18.38
C PHE A 113 -12.16 -24.78 18.02
N GLU A 114 -12.12 -25.30 16.79
CA GLU A 114 -12.94 -26.45 16.38
C GLU A 114 -12.64 -27.68 17.24
N HIS A 115 -11.38 -27.91 17.61
CA HIS A 115 -11.01 -28.97 18.55
C HIS A 115 -11.55 -28.70 19.95
N LEU A 116 -11.45 -27.48 20.47
CA LEU A 116 -11.99 -27.09 21.77
C LEU A 116 -13.52 -27.25 21.82
N LEU A 117 -14.19 -26.82 20.74
CA LEU A 117 -15.65 -26.94 20.62
C LEU A 117 -16.08 -28.41 20.64
N SER A 118 -15.38 -29.29 19.93
CA SER A 118 -15.61 -30.72 19.96
C SER A 118 -15.42 -31.31 21.35
N GLN A 119 -14.38 -30.91 22.06
CA GLN A 119 -14.13 -31.33 23.44
C GLN A 119 -15.19 -30.83 24.40
N SER A 120 -15.62 -29.57 24.27
CA SER A 120 -16.70 -28.98 25.10
C SER A 120 -18.03 -29.70 24.91
N ARG A 121 -18.39 -30.05 23.66
CA ARG A 121 -19.57 -30.86 23.36
C ARG A 121 -19.53 -32.26 24.02
N ASN A 122 -18.38 -32.93 23.90
CA ASN A 122 -18.20 -34.27 24.45
C ASN A 122 -18.24 -34.30 25.99
N SER A 123 -17.70 -33.24 26.62
CA SER A 123 -17.64 -33.11 28.07
C SER A 123 -18.81 -32.36 28.68
N GLN A 124 -19.72 -31.83 27.88
CA GLN A 124 -20.84 -30.97 28.31
C GLN A 124 -20.39 -29.77 29.14
N ARG A 125 -19.18 -29.26 28.86
CA ARG A 125 -18.64 -28.08 29.52
C ARG A 125 -18.81 -26.85 28.63
N PRO A 126 -19.22 -25.71 29.19
CA PRO A 126 -19.39 -24.50 28.39
C PRO A 126 -18.06 -24.02 27.79
N ILE A 127 -18.12 -23.25 26.72
CA ILE A 127 -17.00 -22.54 26.14
C ILE A 127 -17.50 -21.14 25.78
N SER A 128 -16.75 -20.14 26.19
CA SER A 128 -17.05 -18.74 25.86
C SER A 128 -16.01 -18.13 24.95
N LEU A 129 -16.46 -17.21 24.12
CA LEU A 129 -15.64 -16.47 23.16
C LEU A 129 -15.61 -15.00 23.55
N LEU A 130 -14.42 -14.41 23.54
CA LEU A 130 -14.19 -12.99 23.74
C LEU A 130 -13.67 -12.38 22.44
N MET A 131 -14.33 -11.35 21.95
CA MET A 131 -13.84 -10.49 20.89
C MET A 131 -13.36 -9.17 21.50
N ILE A 132 -12.10 -8.82 21.31
CA ILE A 132 -11.42 -7.71 21.98
C ILE A 132 -10.88 -6.75 20.91
N ASP A 133 -11.14 -5.47 21.07
CA ASP A 133 -10.67 -4.45 20.12
C ASP A 133 -10.11 -3.24 20.89
N LEU A 134 -8.94 -2.75 20.47
CA LEU A 134 -8.31 -1.58 21.08
C LEU A 134 -9.02 -0.30 20.69
N ASP A 135 -9.49 0.42 21.70
CA ASP A 135 -10.20 1.66 21.48
C ASP A 135 -9.30 2.74 20.88
N HIS A 136 -9.80 3.37 19.82
CA HIS A 136 -9.11 4.48 19.18
C HIS A 136 -7.69 4.19 18.67
N PHE A 137 -7.35 2.94 18.37
CA PHE A 137 -6.01 2.53 17.93
C PHE A 137 -5.54 3.30 16.69
N LYS A 138 -6.44 3.56 15.74
CA LYS A 138 -6.13 4.42 14.58
C LYS A 138 -5.59 5.79 15.01
N ARG A 139 -6.16 6.41 16.05
CA ARG A 139 -5.69 7.71 16.56
C ARG A 139 -4.28 7.62 17.14
N ILE A 140 -3.92 6.49 17.76
CA ILE A 140 -2.55 6.24 18.22
C ILE A 140 -1.59 6.23 17.03
N ASN A 141 -1.91 5.46 15.98
CA ASN A 141 -1.12 5.43 14.74
C ASN A 141 -1.00 6.80 14.07
N ASP A 142 -2.11 7.52 13.95
CA ASP A 142 -2.15 8.85 13.31
C ASP A 142 -1.35 9.90 14.10
N THR A 143 -1.26 9.76 15.44
CA THR A 143 -0.58 10.72 16.33
C THR A 143 0.90 10.41 16.51
N TYR A 144 1.25 9.13 16.72
CA TYR A 144 2.58 8.70 17.15
C TYR A 144 3.32 7.86 16.10
N GLY A 145 2.64 7.49 15.00
CA GLY A 145 3.19 6.65 13.94
C GLY A 145 3.01 5.16 14.19
N HIS A 146 3.14 4.38 13.11
CA HIS A 146 2.90 2.93 13.12
C HIS A 146 3.86 2.15 14.04
N LEU A 147 5.12 2.58 14.19
CA LEU A 147 6.08 1.89 15.06
C LEU A 147 5.63 1.92 16.53
N VAL A 148 5.09 3.05 16.97
CA VAL A 148 4.51 3.18 18.32
C VAL A 148 3.23 2.36 18.45
N GLY A 149 2.41 2.32 17.41
CA GLY A 149 1.25 1.43 17.35
C GLY A 149 1.63 -0.04 17.48
N ASP A 150 2.69 -0.46 16.82
CA ASP A 150 3.22 -1.83 16.92
C ASP A 150 3.68 -2.15 18.35
N ASP A 151 4.34 -1.22 19.03
CA ASP A 151 4.72 -1.37 20.43
C ASP A 151 3.49 -1.49 21.34
N CYS A 152 2.43 -0.72 21.05
CA CYS A 152 1.14 -0.83 21.75
C CYS A 152 0.50 -2.21 21.55
N LEU A 153 0.55 -2.78 20.33
CA LEU A 153 0.04 -4.12 20.05
C LEU A 153 0.84 -5.20 20.80
N ARG A 154 2.17 -5.09 20.84
CA ARG A 154 3.03 -6.02 21.63
C ARG A 154 2.73 -5.93 23.13
N CYS A 155 2.60 -4.71 23.65
CA CYS A 155 2.26 -4.48 25.05
C CYS A 155 0.90 -5.10 25.40
N THR A 156 -0.10 -4.83 24.57
CA THR A 156 -1.46 -5.42 24.71
C THR A 156 -1.40 -6.93 24.70
N SER A 157 -0.72 -7.53 23.72
CA SER A 157 -0.62 -8.99 23.62
C SER A 157 -0.03 -9.64 24.85
N ASN A 158 1.00 -9.03 25.44
CA ASN A 158 1.62 -9.49 26.67
C ASN A 158 0.63 -9.42 27.85
N THR A 159 -0.05 -8.30 28.03
CA THR A 159 -1.06 -8.12 29.09
C THR A 159 -2.20 -9.14 28.96
N LEU A 160 -2.72 -9.33 27.74
CA LEU A 160 -3.74 -10.33 27.47
C LEU A 160 -3.26 -11.76 27.78
N ALA A 161 -2.06 -12.11 27.34
CA ALA A 161 -1.48 -13.43 27.56
C ALA A 161 -1.25 -13.71 29.05
N GLU A 162 -0.74 -12.74 29.80
CA GLU A 162 -0.51 -12.88 31.25
C GLU A 162 -1.82 -13.06 32.01
N THR A 163 -2.84 -12.25 31.71
CA THR A 163 -4.15 -12.31 32.36
C THR A 163 -4.88 -13.60 32.02
N LEU A 164 -4.80 -14.09 30.78
CA LEU A 164 -5.49 -15.28 30.32
C LEU A 164 -4.78 -16.61 30.63
N ARG A 165 -3.48 -16.58 30.92
CA ARG A 165 -2.70 -17.79 31.23
C ARG A 165 -3.29 -18.68 32.30
N PRO A 166 -3.78 -18.15 33.45
CA PRO A 166 -4.37 -18.99 34.51
C PRO A 166 -5.63 -19.72 34.06
N HIS A 167 -6.31 -19.22 33.05
CA HIS A 167 -7.59 -19.73 32.56
C HIS A 167 -7.45 -20.77 31.44
N GLY A 168 -6.23 -21.05 30.98
CA GLY A 168 -6.00 -21.99 29.87
C GLY A 168 -6.65 -21.56 28.57
N ALA A 169 -6.79 -20.26 28.36
CA ALA A 169 -7.45 -19.71 27.20
C ALA A 169 -6.63 -19.91 25.91
N LEU A 170 -7.34 -20.10 24.80
CA LEU A 170 -6.78 -19.99 23.47
C LEU A 170 -6.85 -18.52 23.05
N LEU A 171 -5.70 -17.86 22.96
CA LEU A 171 -5.59 -16.44 22.61
C LEU A 171 -4.93 -16.26 21.25
N ALA A 172 -5.48 -15.38 20.41
CA ALA A 172 -4.94 -15.06 19.10
C ALA A 172 -5.12 -13.57 18.77
N ARG A 173 -4.27 -13.07 17.86
CA ARG A 173 -4.52 -11.83 17.14
C ARG A 173 -5.38 -12.14 15.92
N PHE A 174 -6.55 -11.51 15.85
CA PHE A 174 -7.53 -11.81 14.80
C PHE A 174 -7.31 -10.95 13.54
N GLY A 175 -6.79 -9.72 13.70
CA GLY A 175 -6.38 -8.81 12.62
C GLY A 175 -6.30 -7.37 13.09
N GLY A 176 -5.40 -6.57 12.55
CA GLY A 176 -5.26 -5.16 12.94
C GLY A 176 -5.07 -4.97 14.44
N GLU A 177 -6.03 -4.30 15.08
CA GLU A 177 -6.13 -4.08 16.52
C GLU A 177 -7.07 -5.05 17.25
N GLU A 178 -7.54 -6.11 16.57
CA GLU A 178 -8.50 -7.07 17.09
C GLU A 178 -7.80 -8.32 17.64
N PHE A 179 -8.20 -8.74 18.83
CA PHE A 179 -7.77 -9.97 19.49
C PHE A 179 -8.98 -10.84 19.79
N ILE A 180 -8.75 -12.14 19.89
CA ILE A 180 -9.79 -13.12 20.20
C ILE A 180 -9.30 -14.11 21.25
N ALA A 181 -10.16 -14.47 22.18
CA ALA A 181 -9.87 -15.51 23.15
C ALA A 181 -11.02 -16.47 23.29
N ALA A 182 -10.71 -17.77 23.40
CA ALA A 182 -11.68 -18.78 23.79
C ALA A 182 -11.37 -19.30 25.21
N LEU A 183 -12.39 -19.38 26.04
CA LEU A 183 -12.31 -19.78 27.45
C LEU A 183 -13.00 -21.12 27.62
N PRO A 184 -12.29 -22.25 27.55
CA PRO A 184 -12.87 -23.56 27.70
C PRO A 184 -13.30 -23.82 29.16
N GLY A 185 -14.49 -24.39 29.36
CA GLY A 185 -15.03 -24.71 30.67
C GLY A 185 -15.69 -23.55 31.40
N MET A 186 -15.78 -22.37 30.78
CA MET A 186 -16.34 -21.16 31.37
C MET A 186 -17.66 -20.79 30.69
N GLY A 187 -18.69 -20.56 31.48
CA GLY A 187 -19.95 -20.00 31.03
C GLY A 187 -19.92 -18.47 30.96
N LEU A 188 -21.02 -17.86 30.48
CA LEU A 188 -21.12 -16.44 30.22
C LEU A 188 -20.73 -15.57 31.43
N GLY A 189 -21.17 -15.93 32.63
CA GLY A 189 -20.90 -15.18 33.86
C GLY A 189 -19.44 -15.17 34.23
N GLU A 190 -18.76 -16.33 34.20
CA GLU A 190 -17.33 -16.46 34.49
C GLU A 190 -16.47 -15.76 33.41
N ALA A 191 -16.82 -15.96 32.16
CA ALA A 191 -16.14 -15.30 31.03
C ALA A 191 -16.25 -13.78 31.08
N SER A 192 -17.41 -13.25 31.55
CA SER A 192 -17.60 -11.81 31.72
C SER A 192 -16.71 -11.22 32.82
N VAL A 193 -16.48 -11.98 33.90
CA VAL A 193 -15.52 -11.56 34.95
C VAL A 193 -14.11 -11.51 34.38
N VAL A 194 -13.69 -12.55 33.66
CA VAL A 194 -12.35 -12.58 33.03
C VAL A 194 -12.21 -11.44 32.00
N ALA A 195 -13.24 -11.15 31.22
CA ALA A 195 -13.24 -10.03 30.28
C ALA A 195 -13.08 -8.67 30.98
N GLU A 196 -13.72 -8.48 32.13
CA GLU A 196 -13.57 -7.26 32.92
C GLU A 196 -12.19 -7.15 33.57
N GLU A 197 -11.60 -8.26 34.02
CA GLU A 197 -10.20 -8.31 34.49
C GLU A 197 -9.24 -7.91 33.37
N LEU A 198 -9.43 -8.41 32.14
CA LEU A 198 -8.64 -8.03 30.98
C LEU A 198 -8.74 -6.52 30.70
N ARG A 199 -9.96 -6.00 30.65
CA ARG A 199 -10.20 -4.57 30.42
C ARG A 199 -9.50 -3.70 31.46
N GLN A 200 -9.60 -4.08 32.75
CA GLN A 200 -8.94 -3.36 33.84
C GLN A 200 -7.43 -3.47 33.79
N ALA A 201 -6.87 -4.63 33.47
CA ALA A 201 -5.42 -4.83 33.31
C ALA A 201 -4.84 -3.95 32.19
N LEU A 202 -5.49 -3.90 31.03
CA LEU A 202 -5.10 -3.04 29.92
C LEU A 202 -5.13 -1.56 30.32
N ARG A 203 -6.16 -1.13 31.03
CA ARG A 203 -6.29 0.26 31.47
C ARG A 203 -5.28 0.65 32.55
N ALA A 204 -4.91 -0.29 33.41
CA ALA A 204 -3.97 -0.06 34.53
C ALA A 204 -2.51 0.04 34.07
N GLN A 205 -2.17 -0.54 32.94
CA GLN A 205 -0.80 -0.59 32.41
C GLN A 205 -0.66 0.21 31.11
N PRO A 206 -0.22 1.48 31.16
CA PRO A 206 0.06 2.23 29.95
C PRO A 206 1.21 1.56 29.18
N CYS A 207 1.07 1.55 27.85
CA CYS A 207 2.11 1.04 26.98
C CYS A 207 3.29 2.01 26.92
N ARG A 208 4.50 1.48 27.05
CA ARG A 208 5.74 2.25 26.93
C ARG A 208 6.39 2.01 25.57
N SER A 209 6.61 3.11 24.83
CA SER A 209 7.40 3.12 23.59
C SER A 209 8.47 4.21 23.69
N GLY A 210 9.71 3.82 23.96
CA GLY A 210 10.78 4.75 24.32
C GLY A 210 10.44 5.55 25.59
N GLU A 211 10.36 6.87 25.49
CA GLU A 211 9.98 7.76 26.59
C GLU A 211 8.46 8.05 26.66
N LEU A 212 7.69 7.51 25.69
CA LEU A 212 6.24 7.74 25.64
C LEU A 212 5.50 6.73 26.52
N GLU A 213 4.53 7.22 27.29
CA GLU A 213 3.53 6.39 27.98
C GLU A 213 2.16 6.62 27.35
N ILE A 214 1.58 5.57 26.77
CA ILE A 214 0.34 5.63 26.02
C ILE A 214 -0.73 4.82 26.76
N ALA A 215 -1.77 5.49 27.20
CA ALA A 215 -2.92 4.84 27.80
C ALA A 215 -3.69 4.07 26.74
N ILE A 216 -3.98 2.79 27.01
CA ILE A 216 -4.74 1.91 26.15
C ILE A 216 -6.02 1.50 26.88
N SER A 217 -7.13 1.46 26.15
CA SER A 217 -8.36 0.83 26.58
C SER A 217 -8.86 -0.13 25.49
N ALA A 218 -9.70 -1.06 25.87
CA ALA A 218 -10.32 -2.00 24.95
C ALA A 218 -11.81 -2.15 25.21
N SER A 219 -12.56 -2.35 24.15
CA SER A 219 -13.93 -2.82 24.19
C SER A 219 -13.96 -4.33 24.01
N ILE A 220 -14.79 -5.03 24.74
CA ILE A 220 -14.84 -6.49 24.74
C ILE A 220 -16.27 -6.97 24.57
N GLY A 221 -16.50 -7.82 23.56
CA GLY A 221 -17.73 -8.58 23.37
C GLY A 221 -17.57 -10.01 23.88
N VAL A 222 -18.49 -10.51 24.67
CA VAL A 222 -18.47 -11.86 25.24
C VAL A 222 -19.69 -12.64 24.79
N HIS A 223 -19.49 -13.86 24.33
CA HIS A 223 -20.53 -14.79 23.98
C HIS A 223 -20.22 -16.19 24.53
N CYS A 224 -21.20 -16.82 25.14
CA CYS A 224 -21.12 -18.23 25.51
C CYS A 224 -21.73 -19.08 24.39
N VAL A 225 -20.92 -19.98 23.83
CA VAL A 225 -21.34 -20.81 22.70
C VAL A 225 -22.44 -21.77 23.10
N ASP A 226 -23.52 -21.77 22.34
CA ASP A 226 -24.60 -22.72 22.53
C ASP A 226 -24.22 -24.10 21.94
N LEU A 227 -23.91 -25.03 22.84
CA LEU A 227 -23.47 -26.36 22.44
C LEU A 227 -24.64 -27.21 21.90
N GLU A 228 -25.91 -26.91 22.31
CA GLU A 228 -27.10 -27.63 21.89
C GLU A 228 -27.57 -27.18 20.50
N ALA A 229 -27.49 -25.87 20.21
CA ALA A 229 -27.82 -25.31 18.89
C ALA A 229 -26.81 -25.65 17.80
N ARG A 230 -25.72 -26.38 18.14
CA ARG A 230 -24.62 -26.71 17.24
C ARG A 230 -23.99 -25.49 16.58
N ASP A 231 -23.85 -24.42 17.37
CA ASP A 231 -23.13 -23.24 16.92
C ASP A 231 -21.80 -23.59 16.30
N SER A 232 -21.51 -22.97 15.17
CA SER A 232 -20.17 -22.98 14.54
C SER A 232 -19.33 -21.85 15.08
N LEU A 233 -18.02 -21.87 14.78
CA LEU A 233 -17.16 -20.70 15.07
C LEU A 233 -17.72 -19.43 14.43
N GLU A 234 -18.24 -19.52 13.21
CA GLU A 234 -18.78 -18.37 12.48
C GLU A 234 -19.98 -17.74 13.18
N SER A 235 -20.94 -18.56 13.68
CA SER A 235 -22.09 -18.05 14.43
C SER A 235 -21.65 -17.45 15.77
N ALA A 236 -20.74 -18.09 16.48
CA ALA A 236 -20.20 -17.59 17.75
C ALA A 236 -19.44 -16.27 17.58
N LEU A 237 -18.64 -16.16 16.51
CA LEU A 237 -17.96 -14.92 16.15
C LEU A 237 -18.94 -13.79 15.85
N GLN A 238 -20.01 -14.06 15.11
CA GLN A 238 -21.01 -13.05 14.77
C GLN A 238 -21.70 -12.49 16.02
N VAL A 239 -22.02 -13.32 16.99
CA VAL A 239 -22.66 -12.88 18.24
C VAL A 239 -21.68 -12.11 19.13
N ALA A 240 -20.43 -12.59 19.26
CA ALA A 240 -19.38 -11.87 20.00
C ALA A 240 -19.04 -10.52 19.38
N ASP A 241 -19.02 -10.43 18.05
CA ASP A 241 -18.80 -9.16 17.31
C ASP A 241 -19.96 -8.19 17.52
N GLN A 242 -21.22 -8.68 17.54
CA GLN A 242 -22.38 -7.86 17.85
C GLN A 242 -22.33 -7.31 19.29
N ALA A 243 -21.85 -8.10 20.26
CA ALA A 243 -21.61 -7.65 21.62
C ALA A 243 -20.50 -6.59 21.68
N LEU A 244 -19.40 -6.79 20.95
CA LEU A 244 -18.32 -5.83 20.82
C LEU A 244 -18.80 -4.51 20.17
N TYR A 245 -19.61 -4.61 19.13
CA TYR A 245 -20.20 -3.42 18.50
C TYR A 245 -21.04 -2.62 19.51
N THR A 246 -21.83 -3.31 20.34
CA THR A 246 -22.60 -2.67 21.41
C THR A 246 -21.69 -1.98 22.43
N ALA A 247 -20.58 -2.63 22.84
CA ALA A 247 -19.58 -2.02 23.72
C ALA A 247 -18.98 -0.74 23.13
N LYS A 248 -18.63 -0.75 21.84
CA LYS A 248 -18.11 0.43 21.12
C LYS A 248 -19.16 1.55 21.03
N ALA A 249 -20.43 1.23 20.80
CA ALA A 249 -21.52 2.19 20.68
C ALA A 249 -21.88 2.85 22.03
N GLU A 250 -21.75 2.13 23.14
CA GLU A 250 -22.09 2.62 24.49
C GLU A 250 -20.96 3.42 25.18
N GLY A 251 -19.91 3.77 24.45
CA GLY A 251 -18.87 4.65 24.95
C GLY A 251 -17.49 4.03 25.06
N ARG A 252 -17.34 2.79 24.58
CA ARG A 252 -16.07 2.03 24.63
C ARG A 252 -15.60 1.71 26.06
N ASP A 253 -14.38 1.16 26.19
CA ASP A 253 -13.79 0.79 27.50
C ASP A 253 -14.80 0.06 28.39
N CYS A 254 -15.47 -0.93 27.84
CA CYS A 254 -16.49 -1.72 28.56
C CYS A 254 -16.63 -3.12 27.97
N VAL A 255 -17.25 -4.00 28.76
CA VAL A 255 -17.61 -5.37 28.38
C VAL A 255 -19.11 -5.44 28.08
N ARG A 256 -19.49 -6.14 27.00
CA ARG A 256 -20.89 -6.47 26.70
C ARG A 256 -21.04 -7.94 26.36
N THR A 257 -22.18 -8.45 26.68
CA THR A 257 -22.57 -9.87 26.50
C THR A 257 -23.79 -9.98 25.61
N LEU A 258 -23.86 -11.03 24.83
CA LEU A 258 -25.01 -11.44 24.06
C LEU A 258 -25.15 -12.96 24.11
#